data_22ad2cb48d077c422872d3f7f47afa32
#
_entry.id   22ad2cb48d077c422872d3f7f47afa32
#
_cell.length_a   1.000
_cell.length_b   1.000
_cell.length_c   1.000
_cell.angle_alpha   90.00
_cell.angle_beta   90.00
_cell.angle_gamma   90.00
#
_symmetry.space_group_name_H-M   'P 1'
#
loop_
_entity.id
_entity.type
_entity.pdbx_description
1 polymer ?
#
loop_
_entity_poly.entity_id
_entity_poly.type
_entity_poly.pdbx_seq_one_letter_code
_entity_poly.pdbx_strand_id
1 'polypeptide(L)'
;ERTKYAYIGRSDQQKGLPQPPLELPHDLSRPVIELPRDGLQGTPSLDLRDAILQRRSIRSFVREPLSLAELAWLLFATQGVQHVEGRHWTMRTVPSAGARHAFETYLMIHNVEGLEPGLYRYLALSHRIEQLDTDPTLAHAIAAACFDQQFILRCNAVFLWTAVPYRMTWRYGERGYRDLHLD
;
A
#
# COMPACT_ATOMS: atom_id res chain seq x y z
N GLU A 1 3.89 27.56 -8.37
CA GLU A 1 2.86 28.48 -7.84
C GLU A 1 1.45 27.86 -7.87
N ARG A 2 1.04 27.14 -8.94
CA ARG A 2 -0.29 26.54 -9.10
C ARG A 2 -0.70 25.55 -8.00
N THR A 3 0.24 25.02 -7.23
CA THR A 3 -0.03 24.07 -6.14
C THR A 3 -0.27 24.74 -4.77
N LYS A 4 -0.24 26.07 -4.68
CA LYS A 4 -0.57 26.80 -3.45
C LYS A 4 -2.09 26.91 -3.30
N TYR A 5 -2.62 26.79 -2.10
CA TYR A 5 -4.07 26.90 -1.81
C TYR A 5 -4.70 28.16 -2.37
N ALA A 6 -3.97 29.29 -2.31
CA ALA A 6 -4.46 30.58 -2.82
C ALA A 6 -4.75 30.60 -4.33
N TYR A 7 -4.23 29.65 -5.09
CA TYR A 7 -4.38 29.59 -6.55
C TYR A 7 -5.16 28.35 -7.03
N ILE A 8 -5.71 27.56 -6.11
CA ILE A 8 -6.54 26.43 -6.47
C ILE A 8 -7.89 26.96 -6.97
N GLY A 9 -8.20 26.71 -8.25
CA GLY A 9 -9.52 26.91 -8.79
C GLY A 9 -10.54 25.91 -8.22
N ARG A 10 -11.80 25.98 -8.70
CA ARG A 10 -12.82 25.00 -8.30
C ARG A 10 -12.36 23.58 -8.65
N SER A 11 -12.28 22.72 -7.63
CA SER A 11 -11.96 21.30 -7.81
C SER A 11 -13.08 20.55 -8.52
N ASP A 12 -12.78 19.35 -9.02
CA ASP A 12 -13.79 18.50 -9.65
C ASP A 12 -14.89 18.07 -8.68
N GLN A 13 -14.53 17.90 -7.40
CA GLN A 13 -15.51 17.73 -6.32
C GLN A 13 -16.49 18.92 -6.24
N GLN A 14 -15.99 20.14 -6.27
CA GLN A 14 -16.81 21.35 -6.21
C GLN A 14 -17.63 21.61 -7.47
N LYS A 15 -17.24 21.02 -8.60
CA LYS A 15 -17.99 21.00 -9.86
C LYS A 15 -19.06 19.90 -9.90
N GLY A 16 -19.11 19.01 -8.88
CA GLY A 16 -20.07 17.91 -8.83
C GLY A 16 -19.69 16.70 -9.68
N LEU A 17 -18.42 16.58 -10.10
CA LEU A 17 -17.96 15.41 -10.84
C LEU A 17 -17.93 14.16 -9.92
N PRO A 18 -18.20 12.96 -10.47
CA PRO A 18 -18.23 11.74 -9.70
C PRO A 18 -16.92 11.50 -8.94
N GLN A 19 -17.05 11.03 -7.69
CA GLN A 19 -15.89 10.65 -6.89
C GLN A 19 -15.21 9.42 -7.50
N PRO A 20 -13.86 9.42 -7.60
CA PRO A 20 -13.14 8.21 -7.97
C PRO A 20 -13.29 7.13 -6.89
N PRO A 21 -13.20 5.83 -7.27
CA PRO A 21 -13.35 4.74 -6.33
C PRO A 21 -12.29 4.77 -5.23
N LEU A 22 -12.67 4.36 -4.01
CA LEU A 22 -11.77 4.29 -2.85
C LEU A 22 -10.66 3.25 -3.01
N GLU A 23 -10.90 2.24 -3.83
CA GLU A 23 -9.98 1.17 -4.22
C GLU A 23 -10.24 0.87 -5.70
N LEU A 24 -9.21 0.54 -6.47
CA LEU A 24 -9.38 0.12 -7.85
C LEU A 24 -10.16 -1.21 -7.90
N PRO A 25 -11.02 -1.42 -8.88
CA PRO A 25 -11.69 -2.71 -9.05
C PRO A 25 -10.66 -3.83 -9.21
N HIS A 26 -10.98 -5.01 -8.72
CA HIS A 26 -10.17 -6.21 -8.89
C HIS A 26 -10.86 -7.19 -9.85
N ASP A 27 -10.07 -8.07 -10.43
CA ASP A 27 -10.54 -9.10 -11.35
C ASP A 27 -11.09 -10.28 -10.55
N LEU A 28 -12.41 -10.51 -10.61
CA LEU A 28 -13.09 -11.58 -9.88
C LEU A 28 -12.69 -12.99 -10.33
N SER A 29 -12.00 -13.14 -11.46
CA SER A 29 -11.50 -14.42 -11.95
C SER A 29 -10.16 -14.83 -11.32
N ARG A 30 -9.45 -13.87 -10.69
CA ARG A 30 -8.14 -14.10 -10.07
C ARG A 30 -8.25 -14.71 -8.68
N PRO A 31 -7.27 -15.52 -8.27
CA PRO A 31 -7.21 -16.01 -6.90
C PRO A 31 -7.12 -14.88 -5.89
N VAL A 32 -7.97 -14.94 -4.87
CA VAL A 32 -7.96 -13.98 -3.75
C VAL A 32 -7.76 -14.75 -2.46
N ILE A 33 -6.85 -14.28 -1.62
CA ILE A 33 -6.45 -14.90 -0.37
C ILE A 33 -6.88 -13.99 0.78
N GLU A 34 -7.63 -14.57 1.73
CA GLU A 34 -8.00 -13.88 2.98
C GLU A 34 -6.76 -13.71 3.86
N LEU A 35 -6.59 -12.52 4.42
CA LEU A 35 -5.53 -12.25 5.37
C LEU A 35 -6.05 -12.39 6.80
N PRO A 36 -5.27 -13.00 7.72
CA PRO A 36 -5.66 -13.10 9.11
C PRO A 36 -5.78 -11.71 9.75
N ARG A 37 -6.87 -11.50 10.48
CA ARG A 37 -7.09 -10.26 11.24
C ARG A 37 -6.55 -10.34 12.66
N ASP A 38 -6.33 -11.55 13.13
CA ASP A 38 -5.84 -11.85 14.49
C ASP A 38 -4.30 -11.80 14.58
N GLY A 39 -3.62 -11.53 13.48
CA GLY A 39 -2.16 -11.45 13.37
C GLY A 39 -1.50 -10.40 14.27
N LEU A 40 -2.31 -9.55 14.91
CA LEU A 40 -1.88 -8.60 15.93
C LEU A 40 -1.68 -9.25 17.30
N GLN A 41 -2.35 -10.38 17.57
CA GLN A 41 -2.22 -11.12 18.82
C GLN A 41 -0.97 -11.97 18.74
N GLY A 42 -0.01 -11.69 19.62
CA GLY A 42 1.28 -12.40 19.66
C GLY A 42 2.43 -11.70 18.94
N THR A 43 2.18 -10.62 18.22
CA THR A 43 3.26 -9.76 17.71
C THR A 43 4.00 -9.13 18.89
N PRO A 44 5.34 -9.22 18.95
CA PRO A 44 6.11 -8.59 20.02
C PRO A 44 5.79 -7.09 20.10
N SER A 45 5.46 -6.60 21.30
CA SER A 45 5.30 -5.16 21.52
C SER A 45 6.66 -4.52 21.78
N LEU A 46 6.89 -3.36 21.17
CA LEU A 46 8.05 -2.53 21.42
C LEU A 46 7.56 -1.13 21.78
N ASP A 47 8.16 -0.53 22.80
CA ASP A 47 7.89 0.86 23.13
C ASP A 47 8.23 1.77 21.93
N LEU A 48 7.37 2.77 21.66
CA LEU A 48 7.54 3.66 20.51
C LEU A 48 8.89 4.39 20.53
N ARG A 49 9.34 4.82 21.71
CA ARG A 49 10.62 5.50 21.87
C ARG A 49 11.77 4.57 21.47
N ASP A 50 11.71 3.32 21.94
CA ASP A 50 12.74 2.31 21.63
C ASP A 50 12.72 1.95 20.14
N ALA A 51 11.54 1.84 19.52
CA ALA A 51 11.41 1.64 18.08
C ALA A 51 12.08 2.76 17.28
N ILE A 52 11.85 4.03 17.68
CA ILE A 52 12.47 5.19 17.03
C ILE A 52 14.00 5.16 17.20
N LEU A 53 14.49 4.87 18.39
CA LEU A 53 15.93 4.86 18.70
C LEU A 53 16.68 3.70 18.04
N GLN A 54 16.01 2.54 17.90
CA GLN A 54 16.62 1.32 17.37
C GLN A 54 16.49 1.21 15.84
N ARG A 55 15.57 1.96 15.22
CA ARG A 55 15.34 1.88 13.78
C ARG A 55 16.65 2.03 12.97
N ARG A 56 16.92 1.07 12.11
CA ARG A 56 18.04 1.05 11.16
C ARG A 56 17.56 0.60 9.78
N SER A 57 18.27 1.01 8.75
CA SER A 57 18.07 0.45 7.40
C SER A 57 18.84 -0.87 7.32
N ILE A 58 18.12 -1.98 7.38
CA ILE A 58 18.66 -3.33 7.27
C ILE A 58 18.45 -3.81 5.84
N ARG A 59 19.51 -4.36 5.21
CA ARG A 59 19.49 -4.87 3.85
C ARG A 59 20.02 -6.30 3.74
N SER A 60 20.25 -6.95 4.88
CA SER A 60 20.50 -8.39 5.00
C SER A 60 19.30 -9.03 5.66
N PHE A 61 18.71 -10.01 5.00
CA PHE A 61 17.51 -10.69 5.43
C PHE A 61 17.85 -12.13 5.80
N VAL A 62 17.12 -12.66 6.79
CA VAL A 62 17.17 -14.08 7.15
C VAL A 62 16.46 -14.91 6.08
N ARG A 63 16.73 -16.22 6.08
CA ARG A 63 16.13 -17.13 5.08
C ARG A 63 14.78 -17.69 5.52
N GLU A 64 14.42 -17.52 6.79
CA GLU A 64 13.13 -17.94 7.30
C GLU A 64 12.01 -17.23 6.55
N PRO A 65 10.94 -17.94 6.16
CA PRO A 65 9.80 -17.32 5.51
C PRO A 65 9.11 -16.32 6.45
N LEU A 66 8.54 -15.28 5.88
CA LEU A 66 7.60 -14.42 6.59
C LEU A 66 6.28 -15.18 6.75
N SER A 67 5.72 -15.22 7.94
CA SER A 67 4.40 -15.81 8.13
C SER A 67 3.31 -14.96 7.47
N LEU A 68 2.20 -15.59 7.09
CA LEU A 68 1.05 -14.86 6.53
C LEU A 68 0.49 -13.84 7.54
N ALA A 69 0.56 -14.13 8.83
CA ALA A 69 0.11 -13.23 9.88
C ALA A 69 0.98 -11.97 9.99
N GLU A 70 2.30 -12.11 9.89
CA GLU A 70 3.23 -10.98 9.86
C GLU A 70 3.03 -10.12 8.60
N LEU A 71 2.85 -10.75 7.43
CA LEU A 71 2.53 -10.02 6.20
C LEU A 71 1.22 -9.24 6.34
N ALA A 72 0.18 -9.88 6.86
CA ALA A 72 -1.13 -9.25 7.10
C ALA A 72 -1.00 -8.04 8.04
N TRP A 73 -0.20 -8.17 9.10
CA TRP A 73 0.08 -7.07 10.02
C TRP A 73 0.81 -5.91 9.34
N LEU A 74 1.85 -6.19 8.56
CA LEU A 74 2.59 -5.17 7.82
C LEU A 74 1.70 -4.42 6.83
N LEU A 75 0.81 -5.13 6.13
CA LEU A 75 -0.18 -4.54 5.23
C LEU A 75 -1.17 -3.66 5.99
N PHE A 76 -1.70 -4.16 7.11
CA PHE A 76 -2.61 -3.38 7.94
C PHE A 76 -1.91 -2.14 8.52
N ALA A 77 -0.69 -2.28 9.04
CA ALA A 77 0.06 -1.16 9.62
C ALA A 77 0.37 -0.05 8.60
N THR A 78 0.55 -0.41 7.33
CA THR A 78 0.95 0.54 6.27
C THR A 78 -0.23 1.12 5.48
N GLN A 79 -1.37 0.38 5.33
CA GLN A 79 -2.50 0.83 4.51
C GLN A 79 -3.85 0.28 4.99
N GLY A 80 -3.89 -0.33 6.18
CA GLY A 80 -5.09 -0.97 6.72
C GLY A 80 -6.26 -0.01 6.89
N VAL A 81 -7.44 -0.45 6.52
CA VAL A 81 -8.69 0.29 6.69
C VAL A 81 -9.28 -0.01 8.05
N GLN A 82 -9.45 1.03 8.86
CA GLN A 82 -10.06 0.97 10.20
C GLN A 82 -11.57 1.22 10.15
N HIS A 83 -12.00 2.12 9.24
CA HIS A 83 -13.41 2.49 9.09
C HIS A 83 -13.70 2.91 7.65
N VAL A 84 -14.91 2.60 7.19
CA VAL A 84 -15.41 3.00 5.86
C VAL A 84 -16.68 3.81 6.06
N GLU A 85 -16.68 5.05 5.60
CA GLU A 85 -17.87 5.92 5.63
C GLU A 85 -18.58 5.88 4.28
N GLY A 86 -19.52 4.97 4.16
CA GLY A 86 -20.27 4.77 2.92
C GLY A 86 -19.35 4.54 1.72
N ARG A 87 -19.51 5.37 0.67
CA ARG A 87 -18.64 5.38 -0.51
C ARG A 87 -17.72 6.61 -0.56
N HIS A 88 -17.66 7.38 0.52
CA HIS A 88 -17.07 8.71 0.50
C HIS A 88 -15.61 8.75 0.91
N TRP A 89 -15.26 8.06 1.99
CA TRP A 89 -13.88 8.05 2.50
C TRP A 89 -13.63 6.86 3.44
N THR A 90 -12.36 6.62 3.70
CA THR A 90 -11.91 5.60 4.66
C THR A 90 -10.99 6.24 5.71
N MET A 91 -11.05 5.73 6.95
CA MET A 91 -9.98 5.93 7.92
C MET A 91 -8.98 4.79 7.76
N ARG A 92 -7.71 5.12 7.60
CA ARG A 92 -6.63 4.13 7.53
C ARG A 92 -5.63 4.35 8.65
N THR A 93 -4.74 3.40 8.80
CA THR A 93 -3.62 3.44 9.76
C THR A 93 -2.60 4.54 9.46
N VAL A 94 -2.61 5.07 8.25
CA VAL A 94 -1.74 6.14 7.77
C VAL A 94 -2.55 7.37 7.39
N PRO A 95 -2.00 8.59 7.56
CA PRO A 95 -2.69 9.81 7.17
C PRO A 95 -2.76 9.94 5.64
N SER A 96 -3.75 10.69 5.17
CA SER A 96 -3.81 11.15 3.78
C SER A 96 -4.59 12.46 3.71
N ALA A 97 -4.17 13.38 2.85
CA ALA A 97 -4.84 14.64 2.63
C ALA A 97 -6.32 14.41 2.25
N GLY A 98 -7.24 14.89 3.11
CA GLY A 98 -8.68 14.73 2.94
C GLY A 98 -9.18 13.29 2.90
N ALA A 99 -8.44 12.36 3.49
CA ALA A 99 -8.72 10.92 3.50
C ALA A 99 -8.93 10.34 2.08
N ARG A 100 -8.11 10.80 1.11
CA ARG A 100 -8.23 10.34 -0.28
C ARG A 100 -7.49 9.04 -0.55
N HIS A 101 -6.44 8.73 0.22
CA HIS A 101 -5.69 7.48 0.15
C HIS A 101 -5.41 7.04 -1.28
N ALA A 102 -4.61 7.85 -1.97
CA ALA A 102 -4.38 7.73 -3.41
C ALA A 102 -3.53 6.52 -3.80
N PHE A 103 -2.92 5.82 -2.84
CA PHE A 103 -2.02 4.71 -3.13
C PHE A 103 -2.73 3.36 -3.11
N GLU A 104 -2.42 2.54 -4.14
CA GLU A 104 -2.65 1.10 -4.15
C GLU A 104 -1.36 0.38 -3.77
N THR A 105 -1.46 -0.68 -3.00
CA THR A 105 -0.31 -1.46 -2.53
C THR A 105 -0.19 -2.75 -3.33
N TYR A 106 0.97 -2.96 -3.93
CA TYR A 106 1.35 -4.19 -4.58
C TYR A 106 2.48 -4.85 -3.80
N LEU A 107 2.62 -6.14 -3.95
CA LEU A 107 3.63 -6.95 -3.29
C LEU A 107 4.33 -7.83 -4.32
N MET A 108 5.67 -7.75 -4.39
CA MET A 108 6.45 -8.85 -4.96
C MET A 108 6.80 -9.80 -3.82
N ILE A 109 6.19 -10.96 -3.81
CA ILE A 109 6.39 -12.00 -2.79
C ILE A 109 7.45 -12.98 -3.27
N HIS A 110 8.44 -13.23 -2.42
CA HIS A 110 9.51 -14.21 -2.67
C HIS A 110 9.41 -15.40 -1.72
N ASN A 111 9.11 -15.17 -0.43
CA ASN A 111 9.15 -16.20 0.59
C ASN A 111 8.18 -15.88 1.73
N VAL A 112 6.90 -16.20 1.55
CA VAL A 112 5.84 -16.06 2.56
C VAL A 112 5.13 -17.38 2.71
N GLU A 113 4.90 -17.81 3.96
CA GLU A 113 4.24 -19.08 4.25
C GLU A 113 2.85 -19.15 3.62
N GLY A 114 2.60 -20.24 2.89
CA GLY A 114 1.31 -20.50 2.26
C GLY A 114 1.02 -19.68 1.00
N LEU A 115 1.97 -18.86 0.52
CA LEU A 115 1.84 -18.11 -0.72
C LEU A 115 2.84 -18.58 -1.76
N GLU A 116 2.38 -18.66 -3.01
CA GLU A 116 3.27 -18.85 -4.16
C GLU A 116 4.07 -17.55 -4.42
N PRO A 117 5.37 -17.63 -4.75
CA PRO A 117 6.10 -16.45 -5.19
C PRO A 117 5.44 -15.78 -6.40
N GLY A 118 5.38 -14.43 -6.40
CA GLY A 118 4.71 -13.71 -7.47
C GLY A 118 4.31 -12.30 -7.09
N LEU A 119 3.58 -11.66 -8.00
CA LEU A 119 3.05 -10.31 -7.84
C LEU A 119 1.62 -10.38 -7.30
N TYR A 120 1.36 -9.64 -6.24
CA TYR A 120 0.06 -9.55 -5.59
C TYR A 120 -0.37 -8.09 -5.43
N ARG A 121 -1.67 -7.87 -5.26
CA ARG A 121 -2.24 -6.57 -4.89
C ARG A 121 -3.01 -6.69 -3.58
N TYR A 122 -2.81 -5.76 -2.68
CA TYR A 122 -3.58 -5.66 -1.44
C TYR A 122 -4.93 -4.99 -1.69
N LEU A 123 -6.00 -5.67 -1.33
CA LEU A 123 -7.37 -5.19 -1.33
C LEU A 123 -7.70 -4.67 0.08
N ALA A 124 -7.38 -3.39 0.31
CA ALA A 124 -7.41 -2.81 1.65
C ALA A 124 -8.81 -2.76 2.27
N LEU A 125 -9.86 -2.53 1.45
CA LEU A 125 -11.25 -2.48 1.91
C LEU A 125 -11.72 -3.82 2.50
N SER A 126 -11.23 -4.92 1.98
CA SER A 126 -11.62 -6.27 2.41
C SER A 126 -10.55 -6.98 3.24
N HIS A 127 -9.34 -6.42 3.34
CA HIS A 127 -8.15 -7.02 3.97
C HIS A 127 -7.80 -8.37 3.36
N ARG A 128 -7.60 -8.39 2.04
CA ARG A 128 -7.26 -9.55 1.23
C ARG A 128 -6.12 -9.22 0.29
N ILE A 129 -5.53 -10.24 -0.31
CA ILE A 129 -4.58 -10.08 -1.43
C ILE A 129 -5.07 -10.82 -2.65
N GLU A 130 -4.96 -10.18 -3.82
CA GLU A 130 -5.26 -10.73 -5.13
C GLU A 130 -3.95 -11.14 -5.80
N GLN A 131 -3.83 -12.39 -6.26
CA GLN A 131 -2.69 -12.84 -7.04
C GLN A 131 -2.80 -12.30 -8.46
N LEU A 132 -1.79 -11.57 -8.91
CA LEU A 132 -1.78 -10.95 -10.24
C LEU A 132 -0.98 -11.74 -11.25
N ASP A 133 0.21 -12.22 -10.85
CA ASP A 133 1.14 -12.88 -11.74
C ASP A 133 2.15 -13.73 -10.95
N THR A 134 2.60 -14.83 -11.54
CA THR A 134 3.62 -15.73 -10.96
C THR A 134 4.87 -15.82 -11.84
N ASP A 135 5.04 -14.93 -12.81
CA ASP A 135 6.24 -14.89 -13.65
C ASP A 135 7.49 -14.58 -12.80
N PRO A 136 8.46 -15.52 -12.70
CA PRO A 136 9.65 -15.34 -11.88
C PRO A 136 10.56 -14.20 -12.37
N THR A 137 10.39 -13.73 -13.60
CA THR A 137 11.21 -12.63 -14.17
C THR A 137 10.81 -11.26 -13.59
N LEU A 138 9.62 -11.13 -13.04
CA LEU A 138 9.11 -9.86 -12.46
C LEU A 138 10.00 -9.34 -11.34
N ALA A 139 10.52 -10.22 -10.48
CA ALA A 139 11.41 -9.83 -9.39
C ALA A 139 12.67 -9.12 -9.92
N HIS A 140 13.27 -9.64 -10.98
CA HIS A 140 14.44 -9.03 -11.62
C HIS A 140 14.09 -7.70 -12.29
N ALA A 141 12.93 -7.61 -12.94
CA ALA A 141 12.47 -6.36 -13.53
C ALA A 141 12.26 -5.26 -12.47
N ILE A 142 11.70 -5.62 -11.30
CA ILE A 142 11.53 -4.71 -10.16
C ILE A 142 12.89 -4.28 -9.61
N ALA A 143 13.82 -5.22 -9.43
CA ALA A 143 15.17 -4.91 -8.94
C ALA A 143 15.91 -3.96 -9.91
N ALA A 144 15.83 -4.20 -11.22
CA ALA A 144 16.39 -3.32 -12.25
C ALA A 144 15.78 -1.91 -12.20
N ALA A 145 14.45 -1.80 -12.05
CA ALA A 145 13.77 -0.51 -11.88
C ALA A 145 14.19 0.23 -10.59
N CYS A 146 14.70 -0.50 -9.60
CA CYS A 146 15.22 0.02 -8.34
C CYS A 146 16.75 0.13 -8.31
N PHE A 147 17.38 0.47 -9.43
CA PHE A 147 18.85 0.64 -9.57
C PHE A 147 19.64 -0.62 -9.24
N ASP A 148 19.13 -1.79 -9.64
CA ASP A 148 19.77 -3.11 -9.44
C ASP A 148 20.10 -3.43 -7.97
N GLN A 149 19.30 -2.93 -7.03
CA GLN A 149 19.50 -3.17 -5.60
C GLN A 149 19.23 -4.65 -5.26
N GLN A 150 20.27 -5.43 -5.11
CA GLN A 150 20.25 -6.89 -4.95
C GLN A 150 19.50 -7.38 -3.70
N PHE A 151 19.35 -6.56 -2.68
CA PHE A 151 18.57 -6.93 -1.50
C PHE A 151 17.07 -7.11 -1.80
N ILE A 152 16.56 -6.48 -2.87
CA ILE A 152 15.18 -6.65 -3.36
C ILE A 152 14.90 -8.11 -3.74
N LEU A 153 15.89 -8.81 -4.28
CA LEU A 153 15.78 -10.23 -4.65
C LEU A 153 15.96 -11.20 -3.48
N ARG A 154 16.30 -10.69 -2.29
CA ARG A 154 16.66 -11.51 -1.11
C ARG A 154 15.71 -11.35 0.07
N CYS A 155 14.83 -10.35 0.04
CA CYS A 155 13.83 -10.15 1.08
C CYS A 155 12.62 -11.08 0.85
N ASN A 156 11.83 -11.28 1.87
CA ASN A 156 10.65 -12.14 1.78
C ASN A 156 9.51 -11.51 0.98
N ALA A 157 9.37 -10.19 1.03
CA ALA A 157 8.39 -9.42 0.27
C ALA A 157 8.88 -8.00 0.01
N VAL A 158 8.50 -7.43 -1.14
CA VAL A 158 8.71 -6.02 -1.51
C VAL A 158 7.36 -5.34 -1.58
N PHE A 159 7.21 -4.21 -0.89
CA PHE A 159 6.03 -3.36 -0.98
C PHE A 159 6.23 -2.30 -2.05
N LEU A 160 5.27 -2.21 -2.97
CA LEU A 160 5.27 -1.27 -4.08
C LEU A 160 3.99 -0.43 -3.99
N TRP A 161 4.13 0.88 -3.94
CA TRP A 161 2.98 1.78 -3.94
C TRP A 161 2.84 2.47 -5.29
N THR A 162 1.66 2.37 -5.88
CA THR A 162 1.32 3.09 -7.10
C THR A 162 0.25 4.12 -6.80
N ALA A 163 0.42 5.33 -7.30
CA ALA A 163 -0.54 6.39 -7.08
C ALA A 163 -1.69 6.34 -8.12
N VAL A 164 -2.90 6.61 -7.65
CA VAL A 164 -4.07 6.97 -8.47
C VAL A 164 -4.27 8.48 -8.32
N PRO A 165 -3.58 9.32 -9.13
CA PRO A 165 -3.53 10.77 -8.92
C PRO A 165 -4.90 11.43 -8.86
N TYR A 166 -5.88 10.89 -9.60
CA TYR A 166 -7.21 11.47 -9.66
C TYR A 166 -7.94 11.45 -8.33
N ARG A 167 -7.64 10.52 -7.40
CA ARG A 167 -8.20 10.56 -6.04
C ARG A 167 -7.84 11.85 -5.32
N MET A 168 -6.65 12.37 -5.54
CA MET A 168 -6.18 13.64 -4.94
C MET A 168 -6.62 14.84 -5.75
N THR A 169 -6.42 14.81 -7.08
CA THR A 169 -6.72 15.96 -7.93
C THR A 169 -8.22 16.24 -8.04
N TRP A 170 -9.07 15.24 -7.90
CA TRP A 170 -10.52 15.40 -7.82
C TRP A 170 -10.93 16.39 -6.70
N ARG A 171 -10.25 16.33 -5.55
CA ARG A 171 -10.53 17.18 -4.40
C ARG A 171 -9.70 18.46 -4.38
N TYR A 172 -8.44 18.38 -4.79
CA TYR A 172 -7.45 19.44 -4.59
C TYR A 172 -6.91 20.05 -5.87
N GLY A 173 -7.46 19.68 -7.06
CA GLY A 173 -6.96 20.16 -8.34
C GLY A 173 -5.46 19.85 -8.50
N GLU A 174 -4.70 20.76 -9.12
CA GLU A 174 -3.26 20.56 -9.35
C GLU A 174 -2.45 20.42 -8.06
N ARG A 175 -2.94 20.93 -6.92
CA ARG A 175 -2.28 20.71 -5.63
C ARG A 175 -2.22 19.24 -5.26
N GLY A 176 -3.18 18.43 -5.68
CA GLY A 176 -3.19 16.99 -5.43
C GLY A 176 -1.90 16.26 -5.80
N TYR A 177 -1.19 16.73 -6.83
CA TYR A 177 0.13 16.16 -7.18
C TYR A 177 1.18 16.41 -6.12
N ARG A 178 1.14 17.56 -5.44
CA ARG A 178 2.04 17.83 -4.31
C ARG A 178 1.66 17.00 -3.09
N ASP A 179 0.37 16.86 -2.83
CA ASP A 179 -0.12 16.11 -1.69
C ASP A 179 0.21 14.60 -1.81
N LEU A 180 0.30 14.05 -3.04
CA LEU A 180 0.80 12.68 -3.29
C LEU A 180 2.24 12.46 -2.81
N HIS A 181 3.07 13.48 -2.75
CA HIS A 181 4.44 13.36 -2.23
C HIS A 181 4.52 13.55 -0.71
N LEU A 182 3.43 13.95 -0.07
CA LEU A 182 3.34 14.16 1.37
C LEU A 182 2.61 13.00 2.08
N ASP A 183 1.73 12.29 1.36
CA ASP A 183 1.05 11.08 1.80
C ASP A 183 1.99 9.87 1.74
#